data_188d8e2903ee06aa288be67a7319e14e
#
_entry.id   188d8e2903ee06aa288be67a7319e14e
#
_cell.length_a   1.000
_cell.length_b   1.000
_cell.length_c   1.000
_cell.angle_alpha   90.00
_cell.angle_beta   90.00
_cell.angle_gamma   90.00
#
_symmetry.space_group_name_H-M   'P 1'
#
loop_
_entity.id
_entity.type
_entity.pdbx_description
1 polymer ?
#
loop_
_entity_poly.entity_id
_entity_poly.type
_entity_poly.pdbx_seq_one_letter_code
_entity_poly.pdbx_strand_id
1 'polypeptide(L)'
;MTTPITTDEFLALTERSGLLPAEKIAGYADRARSESTPVTSETLARQLIRERLLTPFQARQLLRGRYRGFFLTDKYKILDLLGEGGMGRVLLCEHLM
;
A
#
# COMPACT_ATOMS: atom_id res chain seq x y z
N MET A 1 -17.74 8.77 10.13
CA MET A 1 -16.96 9.08 8.92
C MET A 1 -15.48 9.05 9.26
N THR A 2 -14.70 8.30 8.49
CA THR A 2 -13.28 8.13 8.77
C THR A 2 -12.48 9.29 8.19
N THR A 3 -11.65 9.94 9.00
CA THR A 3 -10.76 10.98 8.51
C THR A 3 -9.69 10.34 7.61
N PRO A 4 -9.47 10.87 6.40
CA PRO A 4 -8.40 10.36 5.55
C PRO A 4 -7.05 10.48 6.23
N ILE A 5 -6.19 9.48 6.03
CA ILE A 5 -4.84 9.54 6.58
C ILE A 5 -4.01 10.55 5.79
N THR A 6 -3.00 11.12 6.43
CA THR A 6 -2.10 12.05 5.77
C THR A 6 -1.15 11.31 4.83
N THR A 7 -0.50 12.06 3.94
CA THR A 7 0.52 11.49 3.05
C THR A 7 1.66 10.88 3.86
N ASP A 8 2.10 11.55 4.92
CA ASP A 8 3.17 11.04 5.77
C ASP A 8 2.76 9.75 6.47
N GLU A 9 1.52 9.69 6.97
CA GLU A 9 0.99 8.46 7.59
C GLU A 9 0.92 7.32 6.58
N PHE A 10 0.44 7.62 5.36
CA PHE A 10 0.35 6.60 4.30
C PHE A 10 1.73 6.05 3.97
N LEU A 11 2.73 6.92 3.81
CA LEU A 11 4.11 6.48 3.51
C LEU A 11 4.69 5.67 4.66
N ALA A 12 4.44 6.08 5.91
CA ALA A 12 4.93 5.34 7.07
C ALA A 12 4.30 3.95 7.14
N LEU A 13 3.00 3.83 6.87
CA LEU A 13 2.32 2.53 6.86
C LEU A 13 2.83 1.65 5.72
N THR A 14 3.08 2.24 4.55
CA THR A 14 3.62 1.49 3.41
C THR A 14 5.00 0.93 3.74
N GLU A 15 5.84 1.70 4.40
CA GLU A 15 7.14 1.22 4.84
C GLU A 15 7.02 0.09 5.85
N ARG A 16 6.15 0.25 6.86
CA ARG A 16 5.93 -0.77 7.90
C ARG A 16 5.32 -2.04 7.34
N SER A 17 4.56 -1.95 6.26
CA SER A 17 3.96 -3.12 5.62
C SER A 17 4.99 -4.03 4.96
N GLY A 18 6.16 -3.50 4.62
CA GLY A 18 7.17 -4.24 3.88
C GLY A 18 6.93 -4.30 2.38
N LEU A 19 5.90 -3.61 1.88
CA LEU A 19 5.57 -3.65 0.45
C LEU A 19 6.57 -2.87 -0.40
N LEU A 20 7.13 -1.80 0.13
CA LEU A 20 8.13 -1.00 -0.57
C LEU A 20 9.35 -0.77 0.33
N PRO A 21 10.56 -0.73 -0.26
CA PRO A 21 11.77 -0.46 0.52
C PRO A 21 11.85 1.00 0.97
N ALA A 22 12.57 1.25 2.05
CA ALA A 22 12.69 2.57 2.65
C ALA A 22 13.23 3.61 1.69
N GLU A 23 14.15 3.24 0.79
CA GLU A 23 14.73 4.16 -0.18
C GLU A 23 13.68 4.71 -1.14
N LYS A 24 12.75 3.85 -1.59
CA LYS A 24 11.67 4.29 -2.46
C LYS A 24 10.70 5.21 -1.71
N ILE A 25 10.39 4.86 -0.47
CA ILE A 25 9.52 5.68 0.38
C ILE A 25 10.12 7.08 0.55
N ALA A 26 11.41 7.17 0.83
CA ALA A 26 12.10 8.45 1.01
C ALA A 26 12.01 9.31 -0.25
N GLY A 27 12.16 8.71 -1.42
CA GLY A 27 12.07 9.43 -2.69
C GLY A 27 10.68 10.04 -2.90
N TYR A 28 9.62 9.31 -2.60
CA TYR A 28 8.26 9.83 -2.71
C TYR A 28 7.97 10.90 -1.66
N ALA A 29 8.49 10.75 -0.45
CA ALA A 29 8.34 11.75 0.59
C ALA A 29 9.00 13.07 0.19
N ASP A 30 10.20 13.01 -0.36
CA ASP A 30 10.92 14.20 -0.82
C ASP A 30 10.17 14.89 -1.95
N ARG A 31 9.65 14.14 -2.91
CA ARG A 31 8.88 14.70 -4.01
C ARG A 31 7.59 15.37 -3.51
N ALA A 32 6.91 14.73 -2.57
CA ALA A 32 5.67 15.28 -2.01
C ALA A 32 5.92 16.61 -1.30
N ARG A 33 7.05 16.73 -0.60
CA ARG A 33 7.40 17.97 0.09
C ARG A 33 7.79 19.09 -0.86
N SER A 34 8.31 18.76 -2.04
CA SER A 34 8.76 19.75 -3.02
C SER A 34 7.62 20.26 -3.91
N GLU A 35 6.44 19.62 -3.86
CA GLU A 35 5.29 20.05 -4.65
C GLU A 35 4.73 21.35 -4.08
N SER A 36 4.36 22.26 -4.99
CA SER A 36 3.72 23.53 -4.59
C SER A 36 2.30 23.33 -4.10
N THR A 37 1.64 22.27 -4.54
CA THR A 37 0.30 21.90 -4.11
C THR A 37 0.41 20.65 -3.22
N PRO A 38 -0.27 20.61 -2.06
CA PRO A 38 -0.21 19.44 -1.19
C PRO A 38 -0.64 18.16 -1.90
N VAL A 39 0.15 17.11 -1.75
CA VAL A 39 -0.15 15.79 -2.32
C VAL A 39 -0.95 15.01 -1.29
N THR A 40 -2.17 14.59 -1.64
CA THR A 40 -3.00 13.79 -0.75
C THR A 40 -2.53 12.33 -0.76
N SER A 41 -2.87 11.60 0.32
CA SER A 41 -2.56 10.18 0.39
C SER A 41 -3.23 9.41 -0.77
N GLU A 42 -4.44 9.80 -1.14
CA GLU A 42 -5.16 9.16 -2.24
C GLU A 42 -4.47 9.39 -3.58
N THR A 43 -3.99 10.61 -3.84
CA THR A 43 -3.26 10.92 -5.08
C THR A 43 -1.96 10.13 -5.14
N LEU A 44 -1.25 10.04 -4.03
CA LEU A 44 -0.01 9.27 -3.97
C LEU A 44 -0.29 7.77 -4.17
N ALA A 45 -1.36 7.26 -3.56
CA ALA A 45 -1.75 5.87 -3.74
C ALA A 45 -2.02 5.54 -5.20
N ARG A 46 -2.74 6.41 -5.92
CA ARG A 46 -2.99 6.24 -7.35
C ARG A 46 -1.70 6.23 -8.16
N GLN A 47 -0.76 7.09 -7.79
CA GLN A 47 0.54 7.14 -8.45
C GLN A 47 1.30 5.82 -8.26
N LEU A 48 1.31 5.28 -7.04
CA LEU A 48 2.00 4.02 -6.76
C LEU A 48 1.34 2.84 -7.50
N ILE A 49 0.02 2.86 -7.63
CA ILE A 49 -0.69 1.85 -8.42
C ILE A 49 -0.30 1.97 -9.90
N ARG A 50 -0.27 3.18 -10.42
CA ARG A 50 0.07 3.43 -11.83
C ARG A 50 1.49 3.01 -12.15
N GLU A 51 2.41 3.19 -11.22
CA GLU A 51 3.80 2.79 -11.37
C GLU A 51 4.04 1.31 -11.05
N ARG A 52 2.96 0.58 -10.74
CA ARG A 52 2.98 -0.86 -10.46
C ARG A 52 3.80 -1.22 -9.22
N LEU A 53 3.88 -0.31 -8.27
CA LEU A 53 4.53 -0.55 -6.99
C LEU A 53 3.56 -1.10 -5.95
N LEU A 54 2.27 -0.78 -6.09
CA LEU A 54 1.20 -1.33 -5.25
C LEU A 54 0.06 -1.77 -6.13
N THR A 55 -0.69 -2.77 -5.67
CA THR A 55 -1.95 -3.13 -6.30
C THR A 55 -3.08 -2.26 -5.71
N PRO A 56 -4.23 -2.13 -6.42
CA PRO A 56 -5.38 -1.41 -5.87
C PRO A 56 -5.80 -1.96 -4.51
N PHE A 57 -5.78 -3.28 -4.32
CA PHE A 57 -6.12 -3.89 -3.03
C PHE A 57 -5.16 -3.43 -1.93
N GLN A 58 -3.85 -3.50 -2.19
CA GLN A 58 -2.84 -3.09 -1.22
C GLN A 58 -2.98 -1.63 -0.83
N ALA A 59 -3.17 -0.76 -1.83
CA ALA A 59 -3.34 0.67 -1.59
C ALA A 59 -4.59 0.95 -0.75
N ARG A 60 -5.71 0.28 -1.04
CA ARG A 60 -6.94 0.47 -0.26
C ARG A 60 -6.76 0.07 1.19
N GLN A 61 -6.06 -1.03 1.45
CA GLN A 61 -5.80 -1.46 2.83
C GLN A 61 -4.95 -0.44 3.57
N LEU A 62 -3.89 0.05 2.92
CA LEU A 62 -3.03 1.06 3.51
C LEU A 62 -3.77 2.36 3.81
N LEU A 63 -4.65 2.80 2.89
CA LEU A 63 -5.45 4.00 3.08
C LEU A 63 -6.43 3.87 4.25
N ARG A 64 -6.80 2.63 4.61
CA ARG A 64 -7.63 2.34 5.78
C ARG A 64 -6.82 2.19 7.06
N GLY A 65 -5.51 2.40 7.00
CA GLY A 65 -4.64 2.26 8.16
C GLY A 65 -4.15 0.85 8.41
N ARG A 66 -4.39 -0.08 7.51
CA ARG A 66 -3.98 -1.47 7.66
C ARG A 66 -2.64 -1.69 6.98
N TYR A 67 -1.62 -2.06 7.73
CA TYR A 67 -0.28 -2.29 7.20
C TYR A 67 0.23 -3.71 7.44
N ARG A 68 -0.56 -4.54 8.10
CA ARG A 68 -0.22 -5.93 8.39
C ARG A 68 -1.00 -6.88 7.50
N GLY A 69 -0.50 -8.12 7.40
CA GLY A 69 -1.23 -9.18 6.72
C GLY A 69 -1.06 -9.19 5.20
N PHE A 70 -0.04 -8.51 4.67
CA PHE A 70 0.26 -8.56 3.23
C PHE A 70 1.12 -9.75 2.85
N PHE A 71 1.63 -10.49 3.82
CA PHE A 71 2.45 -11.66 3.56
C PHE A 71 1.87 -12.84 4.33
N LEU A 72 1.57 -13.94 3.61
CA LEU A 72 1.11 -15.17 4.26
C LEU A 72 2.25 -15.87 4.99
N THR A 73 3.42 -15.84 4.35
CA THR A 73 4.67 -16.28 4.92
C THR A 73 5.74 -15.38 4.30
N ASP A 74 7.01 -15.63 4.59
CA ASP A 74 8.10 -14.94 3.91
C ASP A 74 8.18 -15.25 2.42
N LYS A 75 7.34 -16.17 1.92
CA LYS A 75 7.37 -16.64 0.53
C LYS A 75 6.24 -16.11 -0.34
N TYR A 76 5.15 -15.62 0.25
CA TYR A 76 3.96 -15.23 -0.51
C TYR A 76 3.50 -13.83 -0.12
N LYS A 77 3.48 -12.93 -1.09
CA LYS A 77 2.95 -11.58 -0.93
C LYS A 77 1.54 -11.52 -1.50
N ILE A 78 0.60 -11.01 -0.74
CA ILE A 78 -0.79 -10.89 -1.17
C ILE A 78 -0.93 -9.69 -2.10
N LEU A 79 -1.43 -9.94 -3.31
CA LEU A 79 -1.66 -8.91 -4.32
C LEU A 79 -3.11 -8.45 -4.34
N ASP A 80 -4.05 -9.36 -4.13
CA ASP A 80 -5.47 -9.04 -4.22
C ASP A 80 -6.32 -10.06 -3.48
N LEU A 81 -7.52 -9.65 -3.12
CA LEU A 81 -8.56 -10.53 -2.58
C LEU A 81 -9.54 -10.80 -3.73
N LEU A 82 -9.57 -12.04 -4.21
CA LEU A 82 -10.40 -12.42 -5.35
C LEU A 82 -11.81 -12.84 -4.96
N GLY A 83 -12.00 -13.33 -3.75
CA GLY A 83 -13.31 -13.75 -3.28
C GLY A 83 -13.32 -13.99 -1.79
N GLU A 84 -14.49 -13.90 -1.19
CA GLU A 84 -14.68 -14.13 0.24
C GLU A 84 -16.06 -14.72 0.46
N GLY A 85 -16.13 -15.72 1.34
CA GLY A 85 -17.40 -16.36 1.64
C GLY A 85 -17.28 -17.26 2.85
N GLY A 86 -18.32 -18.07 3.11
CA GLY A 86 -18.37 -18.95 4.25
C GLY A 86 -17.26 -20.00 4.32
N MET A 87 -16.65 -20.31 3.19
CA MET A 87 -15.55 -21.28 3.11
C MET A 87 -14.17 -20.61 3.22
N GLY A 88 -14.11 -19.29 3.42
CA GLY A 88 -12.87 -18.55 3.56
C GLY A 88 -12.63 -17.57 2.45
N ARG A 89 -11.37 -17.21 2.22
CA ARG A 89 -10.99 -16.21 1.23
C ARG A 89 -10.09 -16.79 0.16
N VAL A 90 -10.26 -16.30 -1.07
CA VAL A 90 -9.39 -16.65 -2.19
C VAL A 90 -8.50 -15.44 -2.47
N LEU A 91 -7.20 -15.64 -2.37
CA LEU A 91 -6.22 -14.57 -2.51
C LEU A 91 -5.35 -14.78 -3.75
N LEU A 92 -5.02 -13.69 -4.42
CA LEU A 92 -4.00 -13.70 -5.45
C LEU A 92 -2.67 -13.35 -4.80
N CYS A 93 -1.68 -14.22 -4.93
CA CYS A 93 -0.39 -14.02 -4.27
C CYS A 93 0.76 -14.07 -5.27
N GLU A 94 1.82 -13.36 -4.93
CA GLU A 94 3.09 -13.45 -5.65
C GLU A 94 4.04 -14.35 -4.86
N HIS A 95 4.66 -15.31 -5.56
CA HIS A 95 5.67 -16.17 -4.97
C HIS A 95 7.01 -15.45 -5.03
N LEU A 96 7.65 -15.25 -3.86
CA LEU A 96 8.83 -14.39 -3.74
C LEU A 96 10.17 -15.12 -3.91
N MET A 97 10.14 -16.40 -4.20
CA MET A 97 11.37 -17.19 -4.36
C MET A 97 11.83 -17.23 -5.80
#